data_0493ba5b0ab1c1d6681e9958402d2e87
#
_entry.id   0493ba5b0ab1c1d6681e9958402d2e87
#
_cell.length_a   1.000
_cell.length_b   1.000
_cell.length_c   1.000
_cell.angle_alpha   90.00
_cell.angle_beta   90.00
_cell.angle_gamma   90.00
#
_symmetry.space_group_name_H-M   'P 1'
#
loop_
_entity.id
_entity.type
_entity.pdbx_description
1 polymer ?
#
loop_
_entity_poly.entity_id
_entity_poly.type
_entity_poly.pdbx_seq_one_letter_code
_entity_poly.pdbx_strand_id
1 'polypeptide(L)'
;MKKSTVAMLGVVAATLASPALAMSAPSTFQEAYQKGAEARVEFKIIDDIGQPVAGAKVNVFFDMADLSKAREVIGTTDTNGVCFVEEKTKGVLAIEVSRDGYYRSTDRISFITKGHHHEVKGGRWQPWGMQKEIVLKPVRMPKAIRVPCHDWLETKAVNQWIGFDLEEYDFVAPVGNGRVKDFDVRFDWDGMYGSKYNGMAVTLRFDSDFAGGYYANKTTWSKFTGVYCAKTNAVYSREFRYERYPVRDAQGRIVGGVGEKFDQSKVLVGRSRCVLDANGNLVSARYFQISGLQFSGTPEGRAGIRFTAIYNPTPNDPNLEPK
;
A
#
# COMPACT_ATOMS: atom_id res chain seq x y z
N MET A 1 -0.36 -96.09 -18.82
CA MET A 1 -0.39 -94.81 -18.12
C MET A 1 0.50 -93.84 -18.86
N LYS A 2 -0.05 -92.95 -19.67
CA LYS A 2 0.70 -91.90 -20.40
C LYS A 2 0.46 -90.58 -19.70
N LYS A 3 1.56 -89.95 -19.23
CA LYS A 3 1.54 -88.60 -18.68
C LYS A 3 1.65 -87.60 -19.81
N SER A 4 0.65 -86.76 -19.98
CA SER A 4 0.72 -85.59 -20.89
C SER A 4 1.29 -84.40 -20.16
N THR A 5 2.41 -83.86 -20.66
CA THR A 5 3.00 -82.62 -20.21
C THR A 5 2.42 -81.46 -21.03
N VAL A 6 1.72 -80.55 -20.38
CA VAL A 6 1.21 -79.33 -21.01
C VAL A 6 2.27 -78.27 -20.85
N ALA A 7 2.80 -77.74 -21.98
CA ALA A 7 3.72 -76.62 -22.01
C ALA A 7 2.91 -75.32 -21.99
N MET A 8 3.13 -74.50 -20.99
CA MET A 8 2.51 -73.18 -20.82
C MET A 8 3.41 -72.13 -21.54
N LEU A 9 2.94 -71.59 -22.66
CA LEU A 9 3.63 -70.47 -23.33
C LEU A 9 3.31 -69.21 -22.58
N GLY A 10 4.33 -68.61 -21.92
CA GLY A 10 4.25 -67.32 -21.32
C GLY A 10 4.38 -66.21 -22.38
N VAL A 11 3.35 -65.43 -22.57
CA VAL A 11 3.41 -64.20 -23.38
C VAL A 11 3.97 -63.08 -22.52
N VAL A 12 5.21 -62.67 -22.79
CA VAL A 12 5.82 -61.48 -22.16
C VAL A 12 5.28 -60.25 -22.92
N ALA A 13 4.36 -59.54 -22.32
CA ALA A 13 3.91 -58.23 -22.83
C ALA A 13 4.99 -57.18 -22.45
N ALA A 14 5.77 -56.78 -23.44
CA ALA A 14 6.70 -55.65 -23.30
C ALA A 14 5.85 -54.35 -23.32
N THR A 15 5.64 -53.76 -22.17
CA THR A 15 5.10 -52.40 -22.04
C THR A 15 6.17 -51.42 -22.51
N LEU A 16 5.99 -50.89 -23.73
CA LEU A 16 6.74 -49.72 -24.23
C LEU A 16 6.32 -48.50 -23.38
N ALA A 17 7.12 -48.17 -22.37
CA ALA A 17 7.01 -46.88 -21.70
C ALA A 17 7.39 -45.81 -22.69
N SER A 18 6.40 -45.05 -23.19
CA SER A 18 6.66 -43.84 -23.96
C SER A 18 7.51 -42.88 -23.08
N PRO A 19 8.64 -42.38 -23.60
CA PRO A 19 9.41 -41.39 -22.89
C PRO A 19 8.52 -40.14 -22.73
N ALA A 20 8.14 -39.79 -21.51
CA ALA A 20 7.55 -38.51 -21.23
C ALA A 20 8.54 -37.46 -21.74
N LEU A 21 8.14 -36.68 -22.72
CA LEU A 21 8.90 -35.53 -23.22
C LEU A 21 9.14 -34.62 -22.02
N ALA A 22 10.35 -34.70 -21.41
CA ALA A 22 10.77 -33.78 -20.37
C ALA A 22 10.76 -32.38 -20.99
N MET A 23 9.73 -31.58 -20.65
CA MET A 23 9.67 -30.18 -21.05
C MET A 23 10.95 -29.50 -20.53
N SER A 24 11.76 -28.96 -21.44
CA SER A 24 12.97 -28.23 -21.06
C SER A 24 12.61 -27.08 -20.14
N ALA A 25 13.40 -26.90 -19.09
CA ALA A 25 13.25 -25.77 -18.17
C ALA A 25 13.37 -24.44 -18.95
N PRO A 26 12.58 -23.41 -18.60
CA PRO A 26 12.64 -22.11 -19.29
C PRO A 26 14.04 -21.51 -19.15
N SER A 27 14.58 -21.05 -20.27
CA SER A 27 15.93 -20.44 -20.35
C SER A 27 15.87 -18.94 -20.59
N THR A 28 14.72 -18.43 -21.01
CA THR A 28 14.49 -17.02 -21.32
C THR A 28 13.37 -16.43 -20.48
N PHE A 29 13.36 -15.10 -20.35
CA PHE A 29 12.28 -14.36 -19.75
C PHE A 29 10.91 -14.68 -20.36
N GLN A 30 10.84 -14.73 -21.69
CA GLN A 30 9.58 -14.99 -22.40
C GLN A 30 9.02 -16.38 -22.09
N GLU A 31 9.88 -17.39 -22.06
CA GLU A 31 9.48 -18.75 -21.66
C GLU A 31 9.02 -18.80 -20.20
N ALA A 32 9.73 -18.14 -19.29
CA ALA A 32 9.37 -18.07 -17.88
C ALA A 32 8.04 -17.31 -17.67
N TYR A 33 7.80 -16.24 -18.42
CA TYR A 33 6.53 -15.50 -18.38
C TYR A 33 5.34 -16.35 -18.85
N GLN A 34 5.55 -17.21 -19.84
CA GLN A 34 4.48 -18.09 -20.37
C GLN A 34 4.28 -19.34 -19.53
N LYS A 35 5.38 -20.04 -19.20
CA LYS A 35 5.37 -21.38 -18.59
C LYS A 35 5.61 -21.37 -17.07
N GLY A 36 6.09 -20.25 -16.52
CA GLY A 36 6.60 -20.12 -15.16
C GLY A 36 8.04 -20.65 -15.01
N ALA A 37 8.81 -20.03 -14.14
CA ALA A 37 10.12 -20.49 -13.65
C ALA A 37 10.09 -20.59 -12.13
N GLU A 38 10.96 -21.40 -11.56
CA GLU A 38 11.08 -21.52 -10.10
C GLU A 38 11.56 -20.20 -9.49
N ALA A 39 10.92 -19.78 -8.41
CA ALA A 39 11.34 -18.63 -7.60
C ALA A 39 11.54 -19.08 -6.16
N ARG A 40 12.67 -18.68 -5.57
CA ARG A 40 12.93 -18.87 -4.15
C ARG A 40 13.11 -17.51 -3.50
N VAL A 41 12.37 -17.25 -2.43
CA VAL A 41 12.43 -15.99 -1.67
C VAL A 41 12.71 -16.31 -0.21
N GLU A 42 13.71 -15.64 0.33
CA GLU A 42 13.99 -15.58 1.76
C GLU A 42 13.27 -14.38 2.36
N PHE A 43 12.34 -14.62 3.25
CA PHE A 43 11.66 -13.59 4.01
C PHE A 43 12.31 -13.40 5.35
N LYS A 44 12.67 -12.17 5.68
CA LYS A 44 13.14 -11.75 6.99
C LYS A 44 12.07 -10.85 7.61
N ILE A 45 11.42 -11.33 8.65
CA ILE A 45 10.34 -10.61 9.33
C ILE A 45 10.90 -10.01 10.63
N ILE A 46 10.80 -8.69 10.73
CA ILE A 46 11.27 -7.92 11.89
C ILE A 46 10.11 -7.06 12.43
N ASP A 47 10.22 -6.61 13.66
CA ASP A 47 9.31 -5.60 14.21
C ASP A 47 9.78 -4.16 13.88
N ASP A 48 9.07 -3.16 14.40
CA ASP A 48 9.32 -1.74 14.14
C ASP A 48 10.57 -1.19 14.88
N ILE A 49 11.22 -1.99 15.71
CA ILE A 49 12.52 -1.71 16.33
C ILE A 49 13.63 -2.64 15.85
N GLY A 50 13.37 -3.42 14.78
CA GLY A 50 14.35 -4.28 14.13
C GLY A 50 14.56 -5.65 14.78
N GLN A 51 13.74 -6.04 15.75
CA GLN A 51 13.84 -7.37 16.37
C GLN A 51 13.17 -8.44 15.50
N PRO A 52 13.76 -9.65 15.41
CA PRO A 52 13.17 -10.74 14.62
C PRO A 52 11.82 -11.19 15.19
N VAL A 53 10.85 -11.42 14.31
CA VAL A 53 9.52 -11.92 14.67
C VAL A 53 9.43 -13.40 14.36
N ALA A 54 9.60 -14.23 15.37
CA ALA A 54 9.47 -15.69 15.27
C ALA A 54 8.01 -16.12 15.17
N GLY A 55 7.74 -17.22 14.43
CA GLY A 55 6.41 -17.80 14.29
C GLY A 55 5.43 -16.92 13.51
N ALA A 56 5.91 -15.96 12.73
CA ALA A 56 5.08 -15.21 11.81
C ALA A 56 4.69 -16.11 10.62
N LYS A 57 3.40 -16.09 10.27
CA LYS A 57 2.87 -16.78 9.11
C LYS A 57 3.08 -15.91 7.88
N VAL A 58 3.76 -16.44 6.87
CA VAL A 58 4.03 -15.77 5.59
C VAL A 58 3.25 -16.50 4.50
N ASN A 59 2.16 -15.92 4.05
CA ASN A 59 1.36 -16.43 2.93
C ASN A 59 1.88 -15.78 1.64
N VAL A 60 2.30 -16.57 0.69
CA VAL A 60 2.76 -16.10 -0.63
C VAL A 60 1.82 -16.66 -1.70
N PHE A 61 1.21 -15.74 -2.43
CA PHE A 61 0.30 -16.04 -3.54
C PHE A 61 1.07 -15.87 -4.84
N PHE A 62 1.23 -16.95 -5.57
CA PHE A 62 1.90 -17.01 -6.86
C PHE A 62 0.88 -16.83 -7.98
N ASP A 63 1.31 -16.23 -9.09
CA ASP A 63 0.53 -16.07 -10.32
C ASP A 63 -0.77 -15.27 -10.17
N MET A 64 -0.76 -14.23 -9.33
CA MET A 64 -1.90 -13.33 -9.08
C MET A 64 -2.47 -12.63 -10.33
N ALA A 65 -1.80 -12.70 -11.48
CA ALA A 65 -2.32 -12.19 -12.76
C ALA A 65 -3.49 -13.03 -13.29
N ASP A 66 -3.61 -14.28 -12.84
CA ASP A 66 -4.72 -15.19 -13.16
C ASP A 66 -5.20 -15.86 -11.85
N LEU A 67 -6.19 -15.26 -11.22
CA LEU A 67 -6.73 -15.72 -9.93
C LEU A 67 -7.23 -17.17 -9.94
N SER A 68 -7.62 -17.69 -11.11
CA SER A 68 -8.04 -19.09 -11.27
C SER A 68 -6.89 -20.09 -11.13
N LYS A 69 -5.65 -19.59 -11.22
CA LYS A 69 -4.40 -20.38 -11.16
C LYS A 69 -3.50 -19.94 -10.01
N ALA A 70 -3.96 -18.99 -9.22
CA ALA A 70 -3.22 -18.53 -8.06
C ALA A 70 -3.00 -19.70 -7.08
N ARG A 71 -1.75 -19.86 -6.64
CA ARG A 71 -1.36 -20.89 -5.66
C ARG A 71 -0.84 -20.21 -4.42
N GLU A 72 -1.27 -20.69 -3.27
CA GLU A 72 -0.82 -20.20 -1.98
C GLU A 72 0.25 -21.16 -1.41
N VAL A 73 1.37 -20.59 -1.00
CA VAL A 73 2.40 -21.30 -0.22
C VAL A 73 2.56 -20.59 1.11
N ILE A 74 2.57 -21.36 2.18
CA ILE A 74 2.62 -20.83 3.54
C ILE A 74 3.97 -21.20 4.15
N GLY A 75 4.73 -20.18 4.56
CA GLY A 75 5.92 -20.30 5.39
C GLY A 75 5.64 -19.87 6.83
N THR A 76 6.48 -20.31 7.76
CA THR A 76 6.49 -19.82 9.15
C THR A 76 7.91 -19.45 9.51
N THR A 77 8.11 -18.27 10.10
CA THR A 77 9.44 -17.80 10.48
C THR A 77 10.01 -18.57 11.67
N ASP A 78 11.30 -18.82 11.61
CA ASP A 78 12.09 -19.38 12.70
C ASP A 78 12.36 -18.36 13.83
N THR A 79 13.23 -18.73 14.78
CA THR A 79 13.63 -17.85 15.90
C THR A 79 14.38 -16.59 15.47
N ASN A 80 14.97 -16.59 14.26
CA ASN A 80 15.66 -15.43 13.68
C ASN A 80 14.73 -14.58 12.80
N GLY A 81 13.43 -14.89 12.78
CA GLY A 81 12.46 -14.21 11.93
C GLY A 81 12.57 -14.56 10.45
N VAL A 82 13.19 -15.69 10.11
CA VAL A 82 13.47 -16.08 8.72
C VAL A 82 12.62 -17.26 8.30
N CYS A 83 12.11 -17.21 7.06
CA CYS A 83 11.57 -18.39 6.37
C CYS A 83 11.86 -18.32 4.88
N PHE A 84 11.84 -19.49 4.23
CA PHE A 84 11.99 -19.62 2.78
C PHE A 84 10.69 -20.11 2.17
N VAL A 85 10.35 -19.54 1.02
CA VAL A 85 9.26 -20.03 0.18
C VAL A 85 9.79 -20.25 -1.23
N GLU A 86 9.48 -21.40 -1.80
CA GLU A 86 9.91 -21.80 -3.14
C GLU A 86 8.73 -22.35 -3.92
N GLU A 87 8.48 -21.84 -5.10
CA GLU A 87 7.42 -22.29 -5.99
C GLU A 87 7.63 -21.71 -7.40
N LYS A 88 7.00 -22.37 -8.38
CA LYS A 88 7.00 -21.94 -9.78
C LYS A 88 6.06 -20.75 -9.98
N THR A 89 6.54 -19.70 -10.69
CA THR A 89 5.76 -18.49 -10.95
C THR A 89 6.04 -17.89 -12.30
N LYS A 90 5.04 -17.19 -12.86
CA LYS A 90 5.20 -16.33 -14.04
C LYS A 90 5.80 -14.96 -13.73
N GLY A 91 6.18 -14.71 -12.49
CA GLY A 91 7.00 -13.57 -12.09
C GLY A 91 6.35 -12.53 -11.19
N VAL A 92 5.13 -12.78 -10.67
CA VAL A 92 4.49 -11.86 -9.72
C VAL A 92 3.97 -12.62 -8.50
N LEU A 93 4.38 -12.16 -7.33
CA LEU A 93 3.96 -12.68 -6.03
C LEU A 93 3.28 -11.59 -5.22
N ALA A 94 2.15 -11.91 -4.59
CA ALA A 94 1.59 -11.12 -3.51
C ALA A 94 1.91 -11.81 -2.19
N ILE A 95 2.20 -11.02 -1.17
CA ILE A 95 2.68 -11.51 0.12
C ILE A 95 1.78 -10.94 1.20
N GLU A 96 1.38 -11.80 2.13
CA GLU A 96 0.70 -11.42 3.34
C GLU A 96 1.43 -12.01 4.53
N VAL A 97 1.77 -11.18 5.51
CA VAL A 97 2.45 -11.61 6.75
C VAL A 97 1.58 -11.28 7.93
N SER A 98 1.38 -12.26 8.81
CA SER A 98 0.57 -12.13 10.02
C SER A 98 1.20 -12.82 11.21
N ARG A 99 0.95 -12.25 12.41
CA ARG A 99 1.33 -12.80 13.70
C ARG A 99 0.37 -12.26 14.74
N ASP A 100 -0.07 -13.07 15.69
CA ASP A 100 -0.90 -12.61 16.80
C ASP A 100 -0.18 -11.51 17.59
N GLY A 101 -0.89 -10.45 17.92
CA GLY A 101 -0.34 -9.28 18.57
C GLY A 101 0.35 -8.27 17.62
N TYR A 102 0.27 -8.49 16.30
CA TYR A 102 0.83 -7.59 15.29
C TYR A 102 -0.22 -7.17 14.24
N TYR A 103 -0.04 -6.00 13.67
CA TYR A 103 -0.78 -5.57 12.49
C TYR A 103 -0.32 -6.37 11.26
N ARG A 104 -1.28 -6.93 10.53
CA ARG A 104 -1.00 -7.65 9.28
C ARG A 104 -0.32 -6.72 8.27
N SER A 105 0.75 -7.21 7.65
CA SER A 105 1.46 -6.53 6.58
C SER A 105 1.28 -7.27 5.25
N THR A 106 1.25 -6.50 4.16
CA THR A 106 1.21 -7.03 2.79
C THR A 106 2.37 -6.46 1.99
N ASP A 107 2.83 -7.18 0.98
CA ASP A 107 3.84 -6.69 0.05
C ASP A 107 3.71 -7.40 -1.30
N ARG A 108 4.54 -7.04 -2.25
CA ARG A 108 4.58 -7.63 -3.58
C ARG A 108 6.01 -7.75 -4.07
N ILE A 109 6.31 -8.86 -4.72
CA ILE A 109 7.53 -9.05 -5.49
C ILE A 109 7.15 -9.19 -6.95
N SER A 110 7.89 -8.50 -7.82
CA SER A 110 7.74 -8.65 -9.26
C SER A 110 9.11 -8.90 -9.89
N PHE A 111 9.27 -10.06 -10.50
CA PHE A 111 10.39 -10.36 -11.38
C PHE A 111 10.21 -9.75 -12.77
N ILE A 112 9.04 -9.11 -13.01
CA ILE A 112 8.62 -8.51 -14.27
C ILE A 112 8.32 -7.03 -14.00
N THR A 113 9.22 -6.14 -14.40
CA THR A 113 8.99 -4.69 -14.31
C THR A 113 9.05 -4.12 -15.72
N LYS A 114 8.18 -3.17 -16.04
CA LYS A 114 8.14 -2.50 -17.35
C LYS A 114 9.53 -1.91 -17.65
N GLY A 115 10.20 -2.45 -18.68
CA GLY A 115 11.54 -2.01 -19.08
C GLY A 115 12.72 -2.71 -18.38
N HIS A 116 12.48 -3.52 -17.33
CA HIS A 116 13.50 -4.32 -16.64
C HIS A 116 12.95 -5.70 -16.32
N HIS A 117 13.64 -6.73 -16.77
CA HIS A 117 13.30 -8.12 -16.46
C HIS A 117 14.39 -8.72 -15.60
N HIS A 118 13.98 -9.47 -14.59
CA HIS A 118 14.92 -10.33 -13.90
C HIS A 118 15.36 -11.46 -14.83
N GLU A 119 16.62 -11.85 -14.72
CA GLU A 119 17.20 -12.92 -15.52
C GLU A 119 16.56 -14.28 -15.14
N VAL A 120 16.47 -15.17 -16.12
CA VAL A 120 16.12 -16.59 -15.89
C VAL A 120 17.31 -17.45 -16.23
N LYS A 121 17.73 -18.30 -15.31
CA LYS A 121 18.90 -19.15 -15.44
C LYS A 121 18.57 -20.56 -14.96
N GLY A 122 18.72 -21.57 -15.83
CA GLY A 122 18.43 -22.95 -15.48
C GLY A 122 17.01 -23.18 -14.95
N GLY A 123 16.00 -22.50 -15.52
CA GLY A 123 14.61 -22.60 -15.10
C GLY A 123 14.25 -21.80 -13.83
N ARG A 124 15.14 -20.92 -13.36
CA ARG A 124 15.01 -20.21 -12.09
C ARG A 124 15.07 -18.70 -12.29
N TRP A 125 14.16 -17.96 -11.65
CA TRP A 125 14.24 -16.51 -11.53
C TRP A 125 15.47 -16.09 -10.73
N GLN A 126 16.15 -15.04 -11.18
CA GLN A 126 17.32 -14.49 -10.49
C GLN A 126 16.98 -13.17 -9.80
N PRO A 127 17.64 -12.83 -8.66
CA PRO A 127 18.57 -13.69 -7.93
C PRO A 127 17.85 -14.86 -7.26
N TRP A 128 18.44 -16.04 -7.31
CA TRP A 128 17.93 -17.21 -6.59
C TRP A 128 18.09 -17.03 -5.08
N GLY A 129 17.01 -17.16 -4.33
CA GLY A 129 17.01 -16.82 -2.90
C GLY A 129 16.97 -15.32 -2.65
N MET A 130 16.23 -14.57 -3.49
CA MET A 130 15.99 -13.14 -3.27
C MET A 130 15.57 -12.88 -1.81
N GLN A 131 16.25 -11.94 -1.15
CA GLN A 131 15.90 -11.55 0.22
C GLN A 131 14.82 -10.46 0.22
N LYS A 132 13.84 -10.59 1.09
CA LYS A 132 12.78 -9.62 1.30
C LYS A 132 12.55 -9.40 2.78
N GLU A 133 12.86 -8.20 3.27
CA GLU A 133 12.54 -7.79 4.62
C GLU A 133 11.13 -7.20 4.69
N ILE A 134 10.34 -7.61 5.68
CA ILE A 134 8.99 -7.10 5.95
C ILE A 134 8.89 -6.76 7.43
N VAL A 135 8.42 -5.53 7.70
CA VAL A 135 8.20 -5.06 9.07
C VAL A 135 6.79 -5.38 9.51
N LEU A 136 6.64 -6.05 10.65
CA LEU A 136 5.39 -6.20 11.37
C LEU A 136 5.36 -5.22 12.56
N LYS A 137 4.32 -4.42 12.63
CA LYS A 137 4.12 -3.49 13.75
C LYS A 137 3.33 -4.18 14.87
N PRO A 138 3.84 -4.23 16.11
CA PRO A 138 3.08 -4.80 17.22
C PRO A 138 1.85 -3.95 17.55
N VAL A 139 0.78 -4.60 17.98
CA VAL A 139 -0.38 -3.92 18.59
C VAL A 139 0.00 -3.54 20.01
N ARG A 140 -0.06 -2.25 20.33
CA ARG A 140 0.35 -1.70 21.64
C ARG A 140 -0.84 -1.21 22.44
N MET A 141 -1.39 -0.07 22.05
CA MET A 141 -2.47 0.60 22.77
C MET A 141 -3.41 1.32 21.79
N PRO A 142 -4.25 0.58 21.03
CA PRO A 142 -5.16 1.18 20.06
C PRO A 142 -6.16 2.13 20.74
N LYS A 143 -6.15 3.41 20.37
CA LYS A 143 -7.06 4.44 20.87
C LYS A 143 -7.70 5.28 19.79
N ALA A 144 -6.96 5.55 18.74
CA ALA A 144 -7.43 6.39 17.64
C ALA A 144 -8.48 5.69 16.78
N ILE A 145 -9.25 6.48 16.05
CA ILE A 145 -10.27 6.00 15.13
C ILE A 145 -9.69 6.03 13.71
N ARG A 146 -9.85 4.94 12.99
CA ARG A 146 -9.65 4.95 11.55
C ARG A 146 -10.87 5.57 10.90
N VAL A 147 -10.70 6.75 10.33
CA VAL A 147 -11.78 7.41 9.60
C VAL A 147 -11.94 6.72 8.25
N PRO A 148 -13.12 6.16 7.95
CA PRO A 148 -13.36 5.47 6.69
C PRO A 148 -13.26 6.45 5.52
N CYS A 149 -12.37 6.17 4.59
CA CYS A 149 -12.39 6.81 3.28
C CYS A 149 -13.22 5.92 2.36
N HIS A 150 -14.46 6.27 2.11
CA HIS A 150 -15.33 5.44 1.27
C HIS A 150 -15.16 5.77 -0.21
N ASP A 151 -15.15 7.06 -0.57
CA ASP A 151 -15.07 7.51 -1.96
C ASP A 151 -14.42 8.90 -2.07
N TRP A 152 -14.43 9.45 -3.27
CA TRP A 152 -14.07 10.83 -3.51
C TRP A 152 -15.10 11.77 -2.84
N LEU A 153 -14.61 12.65 -1.98
CA LEU A 153 -15.41 13.73 -1.45
C LEU A 153 -15.35 14.89 -2.44
N GLU A 154 -16.47 15.17 -3.08
CA GLU A 154 -16.56 16.13 -4.19
C GLU A 154 -17.33 17.40 -3.81
N THR A 155 -16.92 18.53 -4.39
CA THR A 155 -17.58 19.82 -4.20
C THR A 155 -17.55 20.66 -5.47
N LYS A 156 -18.52 21.56 -5.63
CA LYS A 156 -18.52 22.65 -6.61
C LYS A 156 -17.83 23.92 -6.07
N ALA A 157 -17.53 23.95 -4.78
CA ALA A 157 -16.87 25.08 -4.14
C ALA A 157 -15.37 25.05 -4.45
N VAL A 158 -14.97 25.63 -5.57
CA VAL A 158 -13.58 25.79 -6.01
C VAL A 158 -13.13 27.24 -5.81
N ASN A 159 -11.80 27.46 -5.76
CA ASN A 159 -11.16 28.77 -5.61
C ASN A 159 -11.55 29.53 -4.33
N GLN A 160 -12.07 28.83 -3.34
CA GLN A 160 -12.40 29.36 -2.02
C GLN A 160 -12.00 28.38 -0.92
N TRP A 161 -11.83 28.89 0.29
CA TRP A 161 -11.53 28.06 1.47
C TRP A 161 -12.78 27.38 1.99
N ILE A 162 -12.69 26.10 2.28
CA ILE A 162 -13.77 25.24 2.78
C ILE A 162 -13.23 24.51 4.01
N GLY A 163 -13.93 24.60 5.14
CA GLY A 163 -13.57 23.83 6.31
C GLY A 163 -13.72 22.32 6.08
N PHE A 164 -12.83 21.52 6.66
CA PHE A 164 -12.88 20.07 6.65
C PHE A 164 -12.94 19.52 8.07
N ASP A 165 -13.88 18.62 8.32
CA ASP A 165 -14.06 17.88 9.57
C ASP A 165 -13.52 16.46 9.41
N LEU A 166 -12.44 16.14 10.12
CA LEU A 166 -11.81 14.81 10.05
C LEU A 166 -12.64 13.72 10.72
N GLU A 167 -13.41 14.08 11.74
CA GLU A 167 -14.20 13.11 12.50
C GLU A 167 -15.40 12.62 11.68
N GLU A 168 -16.07 13.54 10.98
CA GLU A 168 -17.19 13.23 10.07
C GLU A 168 -16.70 12.82 8.67
N TYR A 169 -15.43 13.06 8.34
CA TYR A 169 -14.84 12.91 7.00
C TYR A 169 -15.65 13.65 5.93
N ASP A 170 -15.97 14.91 6.20
CA ASP A 170 -16.78 15.73 5.30
C ASP A 170 -16.33 17.20 5.35
N PHE A 171 -16.73 17.97 4.32
CA PHE A 171 -16.61 19.41 4.37
C PHE A 171 -17.57 19.97 5.41
N VAL A 172 -17.14 21.06 6.07
CA VAL A 172 -18.01 21.74 7.04
C VAL A 172 -19.16 22.44 6.34
N ALA A 173 -20.32 22.51 6.99
CA ALA A 173 -21.49 23.23 6.51
C ALA A 173 -21.13 24.68 6.09
N PRO A 174 -21.75 25.25 5.03
CA PRO A 174 -22.86 24.72 4.24
C PRO A 174 -22.45 23.83 3.07
N VAL A 175 -21.15 23.53 2.87
CA VAL A 175 -20.65 22.76 1.71
C VAL A 175 -20.89 21.26 1.89
N GLY A 176 -20.71 20.75 3.09
CA GLY A 176 -20.98 19.38 3.50
C GLY A 176 -21.73 19.31 4.82
N ASN A 177 -21.60 18.17 5.52
CA ASN A 177 -22.29 17.91 6.79
C ASN A 177 -21.35 17.98 8.02
N GLY A 178 -20.06 18.27 7.81
CA GLY A 178 -19.10 18.43 8.89
C GLY A 178 -19.50 19.57 9.84
N ARG A 179 -19.15 19.41 11.12
CA ARG A 179 -19.58 20.31 12.21
C ARG A 179 -18.44 21.14 12.75
N VAL A 180 -17.26 20.57 12.85
CA VAL A 180 -16.11 21.19 13.48
C VAL A 180 -14.89 21.14 12.56
N LYS A 181 -14.36 22.30 12.27
CA LYS A 181 -13.24 22.42 11.36
C LYS A 181 -11.93 21.92 12.01
N ASP A 182 -11.26 20.99 11.33
CA ASP A 182 -9.90 20.57 11.64
C ASP A 182 -8.85 21.38 10.84
N PHE A 183 -9.15 21.64 9.57
CA PHE A 183 -8.35 22.50 8.67
C PHE A 183 -9.22 23.02 7.52
N ASP A 184 -8.72 24.01 6.80
CA ASP A 184 -9.31 24.47 5.56
C ASP A 184 -8.71 23.72 4.37
N VAL A 185 -9.54 23.50 3.34
CA VAL A 185 -9.15 22.99 2.03
C VAL A 185 -9.49 24.05 0.98
N ARG A 186 -8.59 24.26 0.02
CA ARG A 186 -8.86 25.07 -1.16
C ARG A 186 -8.42 24.31 -2.41
N PHE A 187 -9.31 24.26 -3.39
CA PHE A 187 -9.02 23.76 -4.71
C PHE A 187 -8.83 24.93 -5.67
N ASP A 188 -7.58 25.19 -6.09
CA ASP A 188 -7.29 26.16 -7.15
C ASP A 188 -7.44 25.44 -8.50
N TRP A 189 -8.59 25.65 -9.14
CA TRP A 189 -8.98 24.96 -10.35
C TRP A 189 -9.96 25.81 -11.18
N ASP A 190 -9.83 25.74 -12.52
CA ASP A 190 -10.68 26.49 -13.46
C ASP A 190 -11.99 25.78 -13.81
N GLY A 191 -12.24 24.58 -13.23
CA GLY A 191 -13.42 23.77 -13.50
C GLY A 191 -13.37 22.98 -14.80
N MET A 192 -12.27 23.04 -15.54
CA MET A 192 -12.13 22.32 -16.81
C MET A 192 -11.62 20.89 -16.62
N TYR A 193 -12.18 19.97 -17.37
CA TYR A 193 -11.82 18.56 -17.37
C TYR A 193 -11.46 18.04 -18.78
N GLY A 194 -10.71 16.95 -18.88
CA GLY A 194 -10.36 16.30 -20.14
C GLY A 194 -9.23 17.02 -20.89
N SER A 195 -9.35 17.09 -22.22
CA SER A 195 -8.32 17.67 -23.09
C SER A 195 -8.06 19.17 -22.86
N LYS A 196 -8.97 19.85 -22.19
CA LYS A 196 -8.85 21.26 -21.79
C LYS A 196 -8.36 21.43 -20.36
N TYR A 197 -7.99 20.36 -19.67
CA TYR A 197 -7.49 20.41 -18.31
C TYR A 197 -6.24 21.26 -18.21
N ASN A 198 -6.28 22.32 -17.43
CA ASN A 198 -5.20 23.30 -17.29
C ASN A 198 -4.34 23.06 -16.04
N GLY A 199 -4.77 22.19 -15.18
CA GLY A 199 -4.09 21.90 -13.93
C GLY A 199 -4.99 22.15 -12.72
N MET A 200 -4.54 21.67 -11.59
CA MET A 200 -5.25 21.80 -10.33
C MET A 200 -4.25 21.76 -9.18
N ALA A 201 -4.49 22.58 -8.18
CA ALA A 201 -3.82 22.47 -6.90
C ALA A 201 -4.83 22.28 -5.77
N VAL A 202 -4.41 21.62 -4.70
CA VAL A 202 -5.13 21.55 -3.43
C VAL A 202 -4.22 22.06 -2.33
N THR A 203 -4.73 22.95 -1.49
CA THR A 203 -4.02 23.48 -0.33
C THR A 203 -4.78 23.12 0.93
N LEU A 204 -4.08 22.55 1.91
CA LEU A 204 -4.57 22.35 3.28
C LEU A 204 -3.97 23.46 4.15
N ARG A 205 -4.79 24.16 4.92
CA ARG A 205 -4.35 25.26 5.80
C ARG A 205 -4.95 25.12 7.19
N PHE A 206 -4.12 25.37 8.20
CA PHE A 206 -4.49 25.33 9.61
C PHE A 206 -4.56 26.74 10.19
N ASP A 207 -5.58 27.02 11.00
CA ASP A 207 -5.95 28.37 11.46
C ASP A 207 -5.06 28.96 12.56
N SER A 208 -4.38 28.10 13.32
CA SER A 208 -3.65 28.51 14.51
C SER A 208 -2.16 28.24 14.38
N ASP A 209 -1.31 29.03 14.98
CA ASP A 209 0.13 28.80 15.07
C ASP A 209 0.47 27.50 15.84
N PHE A 210 -0.47 27.00 16.61
CA PHE A 210 -0.37 25.73 17.31
C PHE A 210 -0.90 24.54 16.50
N ALA A 211 -1.71 24.79 15.48
CA ALA A 211 -2.23 23.76 14.56
C ALA A 211 -1.32 23.60 13.35
N GLY A 212 -1.37 22.43 12.73
CA GLY A 212 -0.57 22.15 11.55
C GLY A 212 -0.17 20.69 11.43
N GLY A 213 0.88 20.44 10.65
CA GLY A 213 1.36 19.08 10.43
C GLY A 213 2.85 19.00 10.13
N TYR A 214 3.36 17.79 10.13
CA TYR A 214 4.70 17.43 9.67
C TYR A 214 4.67 16.06 8.97
N TYR A 215 5.64 15.79 8.12
CA TYR A 215 5.75 14.49 7.47
C TYR A 215 6.52 13.50 8.32
N ALA A 216 6.00 12.28 8.40
CA ALA A 216 6.70 11.11 8.93
C ALA A 216 6.72 10.00 7.88
N ASN A 217 7.77 9.16 7.89
CA ASN A 217 7.87 8.04 6.96
C ASN A 217 6.83 6.97 7.30
N LYS A 218 6.23 6.38 6.27
CA LYS A 218 5.49 5.14 6.40
C LYS A 218 6.46 3.99 6.71
N THR A 219 6.06 3.13 7.60
CA THR A 219 6.55 1.76 7.58
C THR A 219 5.75 1.00 6.53
N THR A 220 6.31 -0.04 5.96
CA THR A 220 5.75 -0.95 4.92
C THR A 220 4.21 -1.00 4.78
N TRP A 221 3.72 -1.68 3.75
CA TRP A 221 2.30 -1.92 3.47
C TRP A 221 1.64 -2.75 4.59
N SER A 222 1.19 -2.09 5.63
CA SER A 222 0.55 -2.68 6.80
C SER A 222 -0.86 -2.13 6.97
N LYS A 223 -1.71 -2.84 7.69
CA LYS A 223 -2.97 -2.27 8.17
C LYS A 223 -2.76 -1.02 9.03
N PHE A 224 -1.57 -0.85 9.58
CA PHE A 224 -1.15 0.36 10.29
C PHE A 224 0.21 0.84 9.79
N THR A 225 0.22 1.72 8.80
CA THR A 225 1.44 2.25 8.16
C THR A 225 2.00 3.52 8.81
N GLY A 226 1.20 4.20 9.62
CA GLY A 226 1.55 5.50 10.22
C GLY A 226 2.41 5.40 11.49
N VAL A 227 2.48 6.51 12.23
CA VAL A 227 3.19 6.59 13.51
C VAL A 227 2.26 6.23 14.68
N TYR A 228 2.81 5.63 15.74
CA TYR A 228 2.03 5.32 16.96
C TYR A 228 1.62 6.57 17.73
N CYS A 229 2.49 7.58 17.77
CA CYS A 229 2.24 8.83 18.47
C CYS A 229 2.70 10.02 17.66
N ALA A 230 1.94 11.11 17.70
CA ALA A 230 2.37 12.40 17.21
C ALA A 230 3.47 12.97 18.10
N LYS A 231 4.45 13.65 17.51
CA LYS A 231 5.50 14.38 18.27
C LYS A 231 4.93 15.72 18.72
N THR A 232 4.59 15.84 19.99
CA THR A 232 3.95 17.06 20.53
C THR A 232 4.83 18.30 20.43
N ASN A 233 6.17 18.14 20.43
CA ASN A 233 7.17 19.18 20.30
C ASN A 233 7.75 19.36 18.89
N ALA A 234 7.15 18.76 17.87
CA ALA A 234 7.57 18.96 16.49
C ALA A 234 7.27 20.40 16.04
N VAL A 235 8.02 20.86 15.02
CA VAL A 235 7.64 22.07 14.28
C VAL A 235 6.50 21.68 13.34
N TYR A 236 5.34 22.29 13.51
CA TYR A 236 4.15 22.07 12.72
C TYR A 236 4.05 23.14 11.63
N SER A 237 4.03 22.72 10.36
CA SER A 237 3.75 23.62 9.23
C SER A 237 2.26 23.87 9.12
N ARG A 238 1.89 25.13 8.85
CA ARG A 238 0.48 25.54 8.78
C ARG A 238 -0.15 25.31 7.42
N GLU A 239 0.64 25.10 6.37
CA GLU A 239 0.15 24.97 5.01
C GLU A 239 0.85 23.85 4.27
N PHE A 240 0.09 23.10 3.48
CA PHE A 240 0.55 22.04 2.59
C PHE A 240 -0.15 22.21 1.26
N ARG A 241 0.63 22.47 0.20
CA ARG A 241 0.14 22.62 -1.16
C ARG A 241 0.61 21.47 -2.02
N TYR A 242 -0.32 20.90 -2.74
CA TYR A 242 -0.09 19.85 -3.72
C TYR A 242 -0.66 20.32 -5.06
N GLU A 243 0.04 20.04 -6.14
CA GLU A 243 -0.37 20.52 -7.44
C GLU A 243 -0.07 19.51 -8.55
N ARG A 244 -0.85 19.60 -9.59
CA ARG A 244 -0.71 18.77 -10.77
C ARG A 244 -1.04 19.59 -12.00
N TYR A 245 -0.04 19.83 -12.84
CA TYR A 245 -0.19 20.52 -14.12
C TYR A 245 0.09 19.57 -15.27
N PRO A 246 -0.67 19.63 -16.38
CA PRO A 246 -0.43 18.81 -17.54
C PRO A 246 0.85 19.24 -18.25
N VAL A 247 1.68 18.28 -18.63
CA VAL A 247 2.77 18.47 -19.59
C VAL A 247 2.22 18.19 -20.97
N ARG A 248 2.43 19.12 -21.93
CA ARG A 248 1.98 18.98 -23.30
C ARG A 248 3.18 18.85 -24.25
N ASP A 249 3.03 18.02 -25.26
CA ASP A 249 3.99 17.95 -26.37
C ASP A 249 3.84 19.14 -27.34
N ALA A 250 4.69 19.17 -28.35
CA ALA A 250 4.67 20.22 -29.39
C ALA A 250 3.35 20.29 -30.17
N GLN A 251 2.56 19.23 -30.17
CA GLN A 251 1.23 19.12 -30.80
C GLN A 251 0.10 19.46 -29.82
N GLY A 252 0.40 19.90 -28.58
CA GLY A 252 -0.56 20.24 -27.54
C GLY A 252 -1.21 19.04 -26.84
N ARG A 253 -0.76 17.81 -27.09
CA ARG A 253 -1.29 16.60 -26.44
C ARG A 253 -0.70 16.45 -25.04
N ILE A 254 -1.52 16.04 -24.07
CA ILE A 254 -1.06 15.76 -22.71
C ILE A 254 -0.22 14.48 -22.72
N VAL A 255 1.08 14.61 -22.41
CA VAL A 255 2.05 13.50 -22.34
C VAL A 255 2.46 13.15 -20.91
N GLY A 256 1.99 13.92 -19.92
CA GLY A 256 2.31 13.68 -18.52
C GLY A 256 1.74 14.77 -17.61
N GLY A 257 2.18 14.78 -16.36
CA GLY A 257 1.86 15.81 -15.38
C GLY A 257 3.08 16.12 -14.51
N VAL A 258 3.28 17.39 -14.22
CA VAL A 258 4.28 17.90 -13.27
C VAL A 258 3.59 18.55 -12.08
N GLY A 259 4.32 18.76 -11.01
CA GLY A 259 3.86 19.43 -9.80
C GLY A 259 4.16 18.61 -8.54
N GLU A 260 4.06 19.27 -7.41
CA GLU A 260 4.26 18.64 -6.11
C GLU A 260 3.07 17.77 -5.75
N LYS A 261 3.32 16.48 -5.54
CA LYS A 261 2.30 15.51 -5.14
C LYS A 261 2.53 15.11 -3.68
N PHE A 262 1.45 14.68 -3.03
CA PHE A 262 1.59 14.01 -1.74
C PHE A 262 2.52 12.80 -1.88
N ASP A 263 3.60 12.80 -1.08
CA ASP A 263 4.55 11.68 -1.08
C ASP A 263 3.89 10.44 -0.47
N GLN A 264 3.62 9.45 -1.31
CA GLN A 264 2.94 8.22 -0.92
C GLN A 264 3.76 7.35 0.04
N SER A 265 5.06 7.62 0.21
CA SER A 265 5.93 6.97 1.21
C SER A 265 5.82 7.60 2.60
N LYS A 266 5.05 8.68 2.73
CA LYS A 266 4.91 9.44 3.98
C LYS A 266 3.47 9.47 4.49
N VAL A 267 3.32 9.82 5.75
CA VAL A 267 2.08 10.27 6.38
C VAL A 267 2.24 11.72 6.82
N LEU A 268 1.19 12.50 6.66
CA LEU A 268 1.08 13.84 7.26
C LEU A 268 0.51 13.65 8.66
N VAL A 269 1.33 13.85 9.68
CA VAL A 269 0.93 13.82 11.09
C VAL A 269 0.58 15.23 11.52
N GLY A 270 -0.60 15.43 12.10
CA GLY A 270 -1.09 16.77 12.38
C GLY A 270 -1.72 16.92 13.75
N ARG A 271 -1.94 18.19 14.06
CA ARG A 271 -2.61 18.68 15.25
C ARG A 271 -3.64 19.75 14.85
N SER A 272 -4.87 19.60 15.33
CA SER A 272 -6.01 20.49 15.04
C SER A 272 -6.83 20.76 16.30
N ARG A 273 -7.91 21.52 16.15
CA ARG A 273 -8.84 21.91 17.25
C ARG A 273 -8.10 22.40 18.47
N CYS A 274 -7.09 23.25 18.24
CA CYS A 274 -6.25 23.81 19.30
C CYS A 274 -7.03 24.83 20.13
N VAL A 275 -7.05 24.67 21.45
CA VAL A 275 -7.64 25.61 22.41
C VAL A 275 -6.50 26.25 23.19
N LEU A 276 -6.54 27.57 23.32
CA LEU A 276 -5.54 28.34 24.05
C LEU A 276 -6.14 28.90 25.34
N ASP A 277 -5.30 29.06 26.36
CA ASP A 277 -5.68 29.80 27.55
C ASP A 277 -5.64 31.32 27.34
N ALA A 278 -5.98 32.08 28.35
CA ALA A 278 -5.94 33.54 28.32
C ALA A 278 -4.55 34.14 28.10
N ASN A 279 -3.49 33.36 28.32
CA ASN A 279 -2.09 33.75 28.13
C ASN A 279 -1.55 33.31 26.74
N GLY A 280 -2.38 32.68 25.93
CA GLY A 280 -2.00 32.16 24.59
C GLY A 280 -1.28 30.82 24.61
N ASN A 281 -1.26 30.08 25.72
CA ASN A 281 -0.66 28.76 25.78
C ASN A 281 -1.64 27.68 25.30
N LEU A 282 -1.11 26.65 24.64
CA LEU A 282 -1.92 25.54 24.19
C LEU A 282 -2.43 24.69 25.37
N VAL A 283 -3.73 24.65 25.56
CA VAL A 283 -4.42 23.88 26.60
C VAL A 283 -4.94 22.54 26.08
N SER A 284 -5.43 22.53 24.85
CA SER A 284 -6.03 21.33 24.27
C SER A 284 -5.78 21.25 22.76
N ALA A 285 -5.60 20.04 22.26
CA ALA A 285 -5.51 19.75 20.83
C ALA A 285 -6.01 18.35 20.52
N ARG A 286 -6.35 18.10 19.24
CA ARG A 286 -6.60 16.77 18.68
C ARG A 286 -5.45 16.41 17.75
N TYR A 287 -5.13 15.12 17.69
CA TYR A 287 -4.05 14.62 16.84
C TYR A 287 -4.60 13.70 15.75
N PHE A 288 -3.98 13.75 14.59
CA PHE A 288 -4.37 12.93 13.44
C PHE A 288 -3.18 12.57 12.56
N GLN A 289 -3.39 11.63 11.64
CA GLN A 289 -2.49 11.41 10.52
C GLN A 289 -3.28 11.13 9.24
N ILE A 290 -2.78 11.69 8.14
CA ILE A 290 -3.34 11.54 6.80
C ILE A 290 -2.36 10.76 5.93
N SER A 291 -2.87 9.84 5.13
CA SER A 291 -2.08 9.08 4.16
C SER A 291 -2.83 8.90 2.85
N GLY A 292 -2.07 8.75 1.75
CA GLY A 292 -2.66 8.45 0.45
C GLY A 292 -3.48 9.59 -0.14
N LEU A 293 -3.20 10.85 0.20
CA LEU A 293 -3.94 11.99 -0.30
C LEU A 293 -3.86 12.05 -1.83
N GLN A 294 -5.03 12.18 -2.44
CA GLN A 294 -5.24 12.34 -3.87
C GLN A 294 -6.29 13.43 -4.09
N PHE A 295 -6.20 14.12 -5.23
CA PHE A 295 -7.17 15.14 -5.63
C PHE A 295 -7.38 15.10 -7.14
N SER A 296 -8.57 15.45 -7.60
CA SER A 296 -8.95 15.43 -9.01
C SER A 296 -10.13 16.35 -9.27
N GLY A 297 -10.26 16.82 -10.50
CA GLY A 297 -11.50 17.37 -11.01
C GLY A 297 -12.36 16.28 -11.66
N THR A 298 -13.66 16.53 -11.79
CA THR A 298 -14.62 15.64 -12.46
C THR A 298 -15.19 16.30 -13.73
N PRO A 299 -15.74 15.50 -14.66
CA PRO A 299 -16.42 16.03 -15.86
C PRO A 299 -17.55 17.01 -15.55
N GLU A 300 -18.20 16.86 -14.40
CA GLU A 300 -19.32 17.69 -13.93
C GLU A 300 -18.88 19.03 -13.32
N GLY A 301 -17.58 19.37 -13.41
CA GLY A 301 -17.03 20.61 -12.86
C GLY A 301 -16.93 20.63 -11.34
N ARG A 302 -16.77 19.47 -10.72
CA ARG A 302 -16.52 19.33 -9.28
C ARG A 302 -15.05 19.08 -9.01
N ALA A 303 -14.53 19.61 -7.93
CA ALA A 303 -13.24 19.21 -7.38
C ALA A 303 -13.44 18.14 -6.32
N GLY A 304 -12.54 17.16 -6.26
CA GLY A 304 -12.61 16.09 -5.28
C GLY A 304 -11.28 15.85 -4.58
N ILE A 305 -11.35 15.39 -3.33
CA ILE A 305 -10.24 14.96 -2.51
C ILE A 305 -10.53 13.59 -1.92
N ARG A 306 -9.49 12.78 -1.76
CA ARG A 306 -9.56 11.47 -1.10
C ARG A 306 -8.28 11.22 -0.33
N PHE A 307 -8.40 10.72 0.90
CA PHE A 307 -7.28 10.29 1.73
C PHE A 307 -7.75 9.32 2.82
N THR A 308 -6.86 8.57 3.42
CA THR A 308 -7.15 7.82 4.64
C THR A 308 -6.68 8.62 5.82
N ALA A 309 -7.52 8.77 6.84
CA ALA A 309 -7.15 9.43 8.10
C ALA A 309 -7.23 8.47 9.29
N ILE A 310 -6.38 8.71 10.26
CA ILE A 310 -6.50 8.20 11.62
C ILE A 310 -6.58 9.43 12.52
N TYR A 311 -7.58 9.47 13.38
CA TYR A 311 -7.91 10.61 14.20
C TYR A 311 -8.10 10.18 15.66
N ASN A 312 -7.47 10.88 16.59
CA ASN A 312 -7.71 10.64 18.02
C ASN A 312 -8.68 11.70 18.58
N PRO A 313 -9.92 11.31 18.93
CA PRO A 313 -10.91 12.23 19.47
C PRO A 313 -10.62 12.67 20.91
N THR A 314 -9.68 12.02 21.60
CA THR A 314 -9.32 12.36 22.97
C THR A 314 -8.41 13.59 23.00
N PRO A 315 -8.79 14.67 23.72
CA PRO A 315 -7.92 15.85 23.84
C PRO A 315 -6.56 15.49 24.43
N ASN A 316 -5.51 16.11 23.91
CA ASN A 316 -4.13 15.99 24.41
C ASN A 316 -3.55 14.57 24.40
N ASP A 317 -4.23 13.60 23.79
CA ASP A 317 -3.68 12.27 23.63
C ASP A 317 -3.04 12.14 22.23
N PRO A 318 -1.71 12.16 22.11
CA PRO A 318 -1.01 12.06 20.82
C PRO A 318 -1.01 10.66 20.23
N ASN A 319 -1.66 9.68 20.87
CA ASN A 319 -1.74 8.30 20.38
C ASN A 319 -2.52 8.24 19.09
N LEU A 320 -1.89 7.72 18.01
CA LEU A 320 -2.46 7.56 16.68
C LEU A 320 -2.56 6.10 16.25
N GLU A 321 -2.47 5.18 17.20
CA GLU A 321 -2.67 3.76 16.95
C GLU A 321 -4.17 3.47 16.80
N PRO A 322 -4.64 2.97 15.62
CA PRO A 322 -6.06 2.77 15.37
C PRO A 322 -6.59 1.52 16.10
N LYS A 323 -7.83 1.61 16.56
CA LYS A 323 -8.61 0.48 17.07
C LYS A 323 -8.93 -0.53 15.98
#